data_ac1f5548565caae691e1f3b88fa1da8b
#
_entry.id   ac1f5548565caae691e1f3b88fa1da8b
#
_cell.length_a   1.000
_cell.length_b   1.000
_cell.length_c   1.000
_cell.angle_alpha   90.00
_cell.angle_beta   90.00
_cell.angle_gamma   90.00
#
_symmetry.space_group_name_H-M   'P 1'
#
loop_
_entity.id
_entity.type
_entity.pdbx_description
1 polymer ?
#
loop_
_entity_poly.entity_id
_entity_poly.type
_entity_poly.pdbx_seq_one_letter_code
_entity_poly.pdbx_strand_id
1 'polypeptide(L)'
;VGTVGKTTIIDHVSYKNLVVGKRYTISGVLMDKDTGKPLVASGKQIAASAEFVAATKDGTIDLVYKLDASDLAGATTVVYENLYHNKKNVTSHADINDEEQTIHYPKIGTTASDGSTKDHIGTSAKDGRFVDTVKYENLIIGKSYTVKGTLMDKDTGKAITQNGKEITSEMTFTATKTSGTVNLLFNYDSNALEGKTTVAFEKLFHNDIDVARHEDISDENQSVHIPKIHTTATDASTNDKEGVIGSTVTIKDVVHYENLIPGKEYTVKGSAMVNPGASYQYGFRAEYDGLTVGKTYQVTGT
;
A
#
# COMPACT_ATOMS: atom_id res chain seq x y z
N VAL A 1 -4.56 2.89 -20.15
CA VAL A 1 -4.18 2.38 -18.82
C VAL A 1 -4.85 1.02 -18.62
N GLY A 2 -4.07 0.02 -18.24
CA GLY A 2 -4.57 -1.32 -17.88
C GLY A 2 -5.22 -1.33 -16.50
N THR A 3 -6.08 -2.31 -16.24
CA THR A 3 -6.76 -2.52 -14.95
C THR A 3 -6.21 -3.77 -14.26
N VAL A 4 -6.38 -3.86 -12.94
CA VAL A 4 -5.97 -5.04 -12.16
C VAL A 4 -6.96 -6.20 -12.29
N GLY A 5 -6.48 -7.43 -12.13
CA GLY A 5 -7.30 -8.66 -12.13
C GLY A 5 -7.84 -9.06 -13.50
N LYS A 6 -8.97 -9.75 -13.50
CA LYS A 6 -9.60 -10.21 -14.75
C LYS A 6 -10.10 -9.04 -15.57
N THR A 7 -9.58 -8.90 -16.79
CA THR A 7 -9.86 -7.77 -17.67
C THR A 7 -10.10 -8.21 -19.11
N THR A 8 -10.66 -7.31 -19.89
CA THR A 8 -10.89 -7.48 -21.33
C THR A 8 -10.26 -6.31 -22.06
N ILE A 9 -9.37 -6.61 -23.01
CA ILE A 9 -8.83 -5.64 -23.95
C ILE A 9 -9.64 -5.77 -25.24
N ILE A 10 -10.08 -4.64 -25.78
CA ILE A 10 -10.71 -4.56 -27.12
C ILE A 10 -9.77 -3.75 -27.99
N ASP A 11 -9.28 -4.39 -29.03
CA ASP A 11 -8.46 -3.77 -30.05
C ASP A 11 -9.30 -3.51 -31.29
N HIS A 12 -9.41 -2.25 -31.71
CA HIS A 12 -10.20 -1.79 -32.84
C HIS A 12 -9.32 -1.74 -34.09
N VAL A 13 -9.22 -2.85 -34.80
CA VAL A 13 -8.36 -2.95 -35.98
C VAL A 13 -9.02 -2.36 -37.22
N SER A 14 -8.40 -1.30 -37.77
CA SER A 14 -8.83 -0.67 -39.02
C SER A 14 -8.20 -1.38 -40.23
N TYR A 15 -8.99 -1.70 -41.23
CA TYR A 15 -8.49 -2.23 -42.47
C TYR A 15 -8.84 -1.34 -43.68
N LYS A 16 -7.99 -1.38 -44.71
CA LYS A 16 -8.17 -0.64 -45.97
C LYS A 16 -7.89 -1.50 -47.18
N ASN A 17 -8.57 -1.18 -48.26
CA ASN A 17 -8.34 -1.79 -49.60
C ASN A 17 -8.61 -3.29 -49.69
N LEU A 18 -9.55 -3.83 -48.91
CA LEU A 18 -9.97 -5.22 -49.02
C LEU A 18 -10.88 -5.43 -50.21
N VAL A 19 -10.90 -6.69 -50.74
CA VAL A 19 -11.81 -7.06 -51.79
C VAL A 19 -13.17 -7.43 -51.19
N VAL A 20 -14.21 -6.66 -51.53
CA VAL A 20 -15.55 -6.87 -51.02
C VAL A 20 -16.05 -8.28 -51.36
N GLY A 21 -16.74 -8.92 -50.40
CA GLY A 21 -17.26 -10.27 -50.55
C GLY A 21 -16.22 -11.38 -50.30
N LYS A 22 -14.93 -11.07 -50.09
CA LYS A 22 -13.92 -12.06 -49.74
C LYS A 22 -13.82 -12.25 -48.21
N ARG A 23 -13.51 -13.48 -47.80
CA ARG A 23 -13.29 -13.87 -46.40
C ARG A 23 -11.86 -13.60 -45.99
N TYR A 24 -11.73 -13.00 -44.84
CA TYR A 24 -10.45 -12.71 -44.19
C TYR A 24 -10.47 -13.23 -42.75
N THR A 25 -9.29 -13.52 -42.24
CA THR A 25 -9.05 -13.79 -40.81
C THR A 25 -8.07 -12.76 -40.29
N ILE A 26 -8.41 -12.05 -39.22
CA ILE A 26 -7.46 -11.23 -38.47
C ILE A 26 -7.10 -11.97 -37.20
N SER A 27 -5.83 -11.96 -36.83
CA SER A 27 -5.35 -12.51 -35.57
C SER A 27 -4.41 -11.53 -34.93
N GLY A 28 -4.50 -11.39 -33.60
CA GLY A 28 -3.61 -10.56 -32.84
C GLY A 28 -3.02 -11.32 -31.65
N VAL A 29 -1.83 -10.91 -31.23
CA VAL A 29 -1.07 -11.44 -30.10
C VAL A 29 -0.64 -10.31 -29.21
N LEU A 30 -0.85 -10.45 -27.90
CA LEU A 30 -0.38 -9.47 -26.92
C LEU A 30 1.10 -9.71 -26.62
N MET A 31 1.92 -8.68 -26.84
CA MET A 31 3.37 -8.71 -26.64
C MET A 31 3.75 -7.96 -25.37
N ASP A 32 4.73 -8.46 -24.65
CA ASP A 32 5.43 -7.72 -23.62
C ASP A 32 6.41 -6.75 -24.28
N LYS A 33 6.26 -5.43 -24.02
CA LYS A 33 7.03 -4.38 -24.70
C LYS A 33 8.51 -4.43 -24.34
N ASP A 34 8.85 -4.79 -23.10
CA ASP A 34 10.22 -4.79 -22.59
C ASP A 34 11.03 -5.96 -23.12
N THR A 35 10.42 -7.13 -23.25
CA THR A 35 11.09 -8.35 -23.72
C THR A 35 10.93 -8.60 -25.20
N GLY A 36 9.96 -7.96 -25.86
CA GLY A 36 9.59 -8.20 -27.27
C GLY A 36 9.03 -9.62 -27.51
N LYS A 37 8.57 -10.31 -26.45
CA LYS A 37 8.03 -11.68 -26.54
C LYS A 37 6.52 -11.69 -26.35
N PRO A 38 5.83 -12.69 -26.94
CA PRO A 38 4.42 -12.88 -26.66
C PRO A 38 4.15 -13.12 -25.17
N LEU A 39 3.13 -12.46 -24.63
CA LEU A 39 2.64 -12.77 -23.29
C LEU A 39 2.00 -14.15 -23.25
N VAL A 40 2.30 -14.88 -22.18
CA VAL A 40 1.84 -16.26 -22.00
C VAL A 40 1.07 -16.35 -20.68
N ALA A 41 -0.14 -16.87 -20.73
CA ALA A 41 -0.94 -17.24 -19.57
C ALA A 41 -1.27 -18.73 -19.62
N SER A 42 -1.02 -19.45 -18.52
CA SER A 42 -1.25 -20.91 -18.43
C SER A 42 -0.59 -21.71 -19.60
N GLY A 43 0.61 -21.31 -20.01
CA GLY A 43 1.38 -21.96 -21.08
C GLY A 43 0.92 -21.65 -22.50
N LYS A 44 -0.03 -20.73 -22.68
CA LYS A 44 -0.53 -20.31 -24.01
C LYS A 44 -0.36 -18.81 -24.20
N GLN A 45 -0.05 -18.41 -25.43
CA GLN A 45 0.00 -17.00 -25.80
C GLN A 45 -1.38 -16.35 -25.61
N ILE A 46 -1.39 -15.11 -25.13
CA ILE A 46 -2.61 -14.31 -25.07
C ILE A 46 -2.86 -13.77 -26.49
N ALA A 47 -3.82 -14.35 -27.16
CA ALA A 47 -4.12 -14.07 -28.56
C ALA A 47 -5.64 -14.02 -28.79
N ALA A 48 -6.03 -13.30 -29.82
CA ALA A 48 -7.41 -13.25 -30.31
C ALA A 48 -7.44 -13.41 -31.84
N SER A 49 -8.56 -13.87 -32.37
CA SER A 49 -8.77 -13.93 -33.83
C SER A 49 -10.25 -13.75 -34.18
N ALA A 50 -10.50 -13.17 -35.33
CA ALA A 50 -11.83 -13.02 -35.90
C ALA A 50 -11.82 -13.35 -37.41
N GLU A 51 -12.83 -14.10 -37.87
CA GLU A 51 -13.09 -14.29 -39.29
C GLU A 51 -14.23 -13.37 -39.70
N PHE A 52 -14.10 -12.74 -40.86
CA PHE A 52 -15.12 -11.88 -41.42
C PHE A 52 -15.13 -11.90 -42.95
N VAL A 53 -16.24 -11.51 -43.52
CA VAL A 53 -16.37 -11.22 -44.95
C VAL A 53 -16.35 -9.71 -45.11
N ALA A 54 -15.44 -9.17 -45.91
CA ALA A 54 -15.37 -7.74 -46.15
C ALA A 54 -16.65 -7.23 -46.79
N ALA A 55 -17.46 -6.51 -46.04
CA ALA A 55 -18.68 -5.87 -46.54
C ALA A 55 -18.37 -4.60 -47.34
N THR A 56 -17.28 -3.93 -46.99
CA THR A 56 -16.77 -2.70 -47.59
C THR A 56 -15.27 -2.86 -47.88
N LYS A 57 -14.74 -2.00 -48.73
CA LYS A 57 -13.33 -1.94 -49.06
C LYS A 57 -12.48 -1.55 -47.84
N ASP A 58 -12.99 -0.63 -47.05
CA ASP A 58 -12.36 -0.08 -45.83
C ASP A 58 -13.35 -0.25 -44.67
N GLY A 59 -12.84 -0.52 -43.44
CA GLY A 59 -13.69 -0.76 -42.29
C GLY A 59 -12.89 -1.06 -41.01
N THR A 60 -13.59 -1.53 -39.98
CA THR A 60 -13.01 -1.93 -38.70
C THR A 60 -13.51 -3.31 -38.28
N ILE A 61 -12.71 -3.99 -37.46
CA ILE A 61 -13.04 -5.24 -36.79
C ILE A 61 -12.45 -5.24 -35.39
N ASP A 62 -13.20 -5.75 -34.42
CA ASP A 62 -12.74 -5.83 -33.04
C ASP A 62 -12.10 -7.17 -32.74
N LEU A 63 -10.91 -7.15 -32.13
CA LEU A 63 -10.30 -8.29 -31.47
C LEU A 63 -10.47 -8.18 -29.96
N VAL A 64 -10.94 -9.24 -29.32
CA VAL A 64 -11.25 -9.25 -27.90
C VAL A 64 -10.32 -10.21 -27.17
N TYR A 65 -9.48 -9.67 -26.29
CA TYR A 65 -8.56 -10.44 -25.45
C TYR A 65 -9.10 -10.48 -24.03
N LYS A 66 -9.20 -11.68 -23.45
CA LYS A 66 -9.57 -11.89 -22.05
C LYS A 66 -8.37 -12.44 -21.31
N LEU A 67 -7.94 -11.76 -20.24
CA LEU A 67 -6.77 -12.14 -19.46
C LEU A 67 -6.96 -11.81 -17.98
N ASP A 68 -6.11 -12.40 -17.15
CA ASP A 68 -5.90 -11.96 -15.79
C ASP A 68 -4.63 -11.08 -15.78
N ALA A 69 -4.80 -9.82 -15.44
CA ALA A 69 -3.73 -8.81 -15.42
C ALA A 69 -3.05 -8.69 -14.02
N SER A 70 -3.35 -9.57 -13.07
CA SER A 70 -2.82 -9.49 -11.70
C SER A 70 -1.29 -9.51 -11.68
N ASP A 71 -0.66 -10.25 -12.59
CA ASP A 71 0.80 -10.37 -12.69
C ASP A 71 1.43 -9.33 -13.64
N LEU A 72 0.64 -8.41 -14.20
CA LEU A 72 1.11 -7.40 -15.16
C LEU A 72 1.45 -6.06 -14.49
N ALA A 73 1.40 -5.94 -13.16
CA ALA A 73 1.73 -4.70 -12.46
C ALA A 73 3.16 -4.22 -12.81
N GLY A 74 3.27 -3.03 -13.38
CA GLY A 74 4.52 -2.45 -13.87
C GLY A 74 4.85 -2.80 -15.32
N ALA A 75 4.15 -3.74 -15.97
CA ALA A 75 4.38 -4.13 -17.35
C ALA A 75 3.74 -3.18 -18.37
N THR A 76 4.28 -3.20 -19.57
CA THR A 76 3.70 -2.52 -20.73
C THR A 76 3.50 -3.53 -21.86
N THR A 77 2.32 -3.53 -22.46
CA THR A 77 1.98 -4.48 -23.53
C THR A 77 1.65 -3.78 -24.83
N VAL A 78 1.93 -4.44 -25.94
CA VAL A 78 1.61 -3.96 -27.29
C VAL A 78 0.90 -5.08 -28.04
N VAL A 79 -0.10 -4.74 -28.82
CA VAL A 79 -0.78 -5.73 -29.68
C VAL A 79 -0.10 -5.78 -31.05
N TYR A 80 0.14 -6.99 -31.56
CA TYR A 80 0.59 -7.23 -32.93
C TYR A 80 -0.50 -7.96 -33.69
N GLU A 81 -0.86 -7.48 -34.88
CA GLU A 81 -1.92 -8.05 -35.70
C GLU A 81 -1.39 -8.56 -37.04
N ASN A 82 -2.06 -9.61 -37.52
CA ASN A 82 -1.85 -10.18 -38.84
C ASN A 82 -3.18 -10.41 -39.55
N LEU A 83 -3.28 -9.97 -40.78
CA LEU A 83 -4.44 -10.21 -41.65
C LEU A 83 -4.14 -11.34 -42.63
N TYR A 84 -5.04 -12.31 -42.75
CA TYR A 84 -4.91 -13.47 -43.61
C TYR A 84 -6.05 -13.53 -44.61
N HIS A 85 -5.71 -14.00 -45.83
CA HIS A 85 -6.68 -14.44 -46.82
C HIS A 85 -6.24 -15.80 -47.33
N ASN A 86 -7.16 -16.80 -47.36
CA ASN A 86 -6.86 -18.18 -47.74
C ASN A 86 -5.62 -18.73 -46.98
N LYS A 87 -5.51 -18.51 -45.68
CA LYS A 87 -4.40 -18.93 -44.79
C LYS A 87 -3.03 -18.29 -45.10
N LYS A 88 -2.95 -17.34 -46.03
CA LYS A 88 -1.75 -16.58 -46.32
C LYS A 88 -1.82 -15.23 -45.62
N ASN A 89 -0.75 -14.86 -44.92
CA ASN A 89 -0.60 -13.51 -44.38
C ASN A 89 -0.54 -12.52 -45.53
N VAL A 90 -1.42 -11.54 -45.56
CA VAL A 90 -1.49 -10.49 -46.59
C VAL A 90 -0.97 -9.15 -46.13
N THR A 91 -1.02 -8.90 -44.80
CA THR A 91 -0.40 -7.72 -44.15
C THR A 91 -0.30 -7.92 -42.65
N SER A 92 0.59 -7.19 -42.02
CA SER A 92 0.83 -7.22 -40.57
C SER A 92 0.97 -5.79 -40.04
N HIS A 93 0.51 -5.58 -38.80
CA HIS A 93 0.84 -4.43 -38.01
C HIS A 93 1.59 -4.95 -36.76
N ALA A 94 2.89 -4.71 -36.68
CA ALA A 94 3.80 -5.28 -35.68
C ALA A 94 4.92 -4.31 -35.33
N ASP A 95 4.54 -3.18 -34.76
CA ASP A 95 5.48 -2.16 -34.28
C ASP A 95 5.47 -2.10 -32.74
N ILE A 96 6.57 -2.53 -32.10
CA ILE A 96 6.70 -2.56 -30.65
C ILE A 96 6.65 -1.14 -30.03
N ASN A 97 6.88 -0.10 -30.82
CA ASN A 97 6.89 1.30 -30.38
C ASN A 97 5.56 2.02 -30.66
N ASP A 98 4.57 1.33 -31.19
CA ASP A 98 3.25 1.94 -31.44
C ASP A 98 2.53 2.23 -30.13
N GLU A 99 2.45 3.52 -29.77
CA GLU A 99 1.79 3.96 -28.54
C GLU A 99 0.25 3.83 -28.62
N GLU A 100 -0.36 3.81 -29.83
CA GLU A 100 -1.80 3.60 -30.00
C GLU A 100 -2.19 2.14 -29.70
N GLN A 101 -1.26 1.21 -29.89
CA GLN A 101 -1.40 -0.22 -29.56
C GLN A 101 -0.88 -0.58 -28.17
N THR A 102 -0.41 0.41 -27.41
CA THR A 102 0.27 0.20 -26.12
C THR A 102 -0.68 0.32 -24.94
N ILE A 103 -0.61 -0.63 -24.00
CA ILE A 103 -1.33 -0.57 -22.72
C ILE A 103 -0.31 -0.62 -21.57
N HIS A 104 -0.34 0.40 -20.74
CA HIS A 104 0.47 0.52 -19.52
C HIS A 104 -0.29 -0.04 -18.32
N TYR A 105 0.30 -0.95 -17.56
CA TYR A 105 -0.22 -1.46 -16.29
C TYR A 105 0.53 -0.78 -15.13
N PRO A 106 -0.10 0.17 -14.44
CA PRO A 106 0.50 0.84 -13.30
C PRO A 106 0.88 -0.14 -12.18
N LYS A 107 1.88 0.25 -11.39
CA LYS A 107 2.25 -0.43 -10.15
C LYS A 107 2.40 0.61 -9.05
N ILE A 108 1.99 0.26 -7.84
CA ILE A 108 2.29 1.02 -6.63
C ILE A 108 2.95 0.12 -5.58
N GLY A 109 3.76 0.74 -4.73
CA GLY A 109 4.32 0.17 -3.51
C GLY A 109 4.48 1.30 -2.52
N THR A 110 4.46 1.02 -1.21
CA THR A 110 4.35 2.07 -0.22
C THR A 110 5.32 1.87 0.94
N THR A 111 5.57 2.96 1.69
CA THR A 111 6.34 2.94 2.93
C THR A 111 5.69 3.89 3.93
N ALA A 112 5.25 3.33 5.04
CA ALA A 112 4.59 4.06 6.10
C ALA A 112 5.55 4.59 7.17
N SER A 113 5.18 5.71 7.80
CA SER A 113 5.86 6.22 8.99
C SER A 113 4.92 7.01 9.88
N ASP A 114 5.20 7.07 11.17
CA ASP A 114 4.58 8.05 12.05
C ASP A 114 5.09 9.46 11.73
N GLY A 115 4.20 10.45 11.76
CA GLY A 115 4.53 11.84 11.39
C GLY A 115 5.48 12.53 12.36
N SER A 116 5.66 12.03 13.59
CA SER A 116 6.53 12.59 14.62
C SER A 116 7.87 11.89 14.69
N THR A 117 7.87 10.56 14.79
CA THR A 117 9.11 9.75 14.90
C THR A 117 9.83 9.60 13.56
N LYS A 118 9.10 9.68 12.43
CA LYS A 118 9.60 9.49 11.07
C LYS A 118 10.05 8.05 10.78
N ASP A 119 9.58 7.11 11.57
CA ASP A 119 9.82 5.68 11.40
C ASP A 119 8.54 4.88 11.67
N HIS A 120 8.66 3.56 11.89
CA HIS A 120 7.53 2.66 12.14
C HIS A 120 7.05 2.64 13.59
N ILE A 121 7.62 3.50 14.48
CA ILE A 121 7.19 3.60 15.86
C ILE A 121 6.17 4.73 15.98
N GLY A 122 4.91 4.38 16.20
CA GLY A 122 3.80 5.31 16.35
C GLY A 122 3.83 6.05 17.67
N THR A 123 3.41 7.30 17.65
CA THR A 123 3.20 8.11 18.87
C THR A 123 1.75 8.00 19.31
N SER A 124 1.54 7.93 20.65
CA SER A 124 0.23 8.07 21.25
C SER A 124 -0.10 9.56 21.40
N ALA A 125 -1.03 10.06 20.59
CA ALA A 125 -1.42 11.46 20.54
C ALA A 125 -2.87 11.62 20.03
N LYS A 126 -3.55 12.66 20.50
CA LYS A 126 -4.91 12.98 20.04
C LYS A 126 -4.95 13.43 18.56
N ASP A 127 -3.86 14.00 18.08
CA ASP A 127 -3.65 14.48 16.72
C ASP A 127 -2.52 13.72 16.02
N GLY A 128 -2.53 12.40 16.17
CA GLY A 128 -1.58 11.49 15.54
C GLY A 128 -1.60 11.62 14.02
N ARG A 129 -0.44 11.41 13.41
CA ARG A 129 -0.26 11.47 11.96
C ARG A 129 0.44 10.20 11.47
N PHE A 130 -0.19 9.55 10.51
CA PHE A 130 0.43 8.51 9.72
C PHE A 130 0.74 9.08 8.33
N VAL A 131 1.97 8.90 7.88
CA VAL A 131 2.44 9.33 6.58
C VAL A 131 2.76 8.10 5.76
N ASP A 132 2.07 7.94 4.65
CA ASP A 132 2.36 6.88 3.70
C ASP A 132 2.94 7.46 2.42
N THR A 133 4.15 7.02 2.08
CA THR A 133 4.84 7.41 0.85
C THR A 133 4.57 6.38 -0.22
N VAL A 134 3.67 6.69 -1.13
CA VAL A 134 3.28 5.84 -2.25
C VAL A 134 4.23 6.06 -3.42
N LYS A 135 5.02 5.06 -3.75
CA LYS A 135 5.83 4.98 -4.97
C LYS A 135 4.95 4.45 -6.10
N TYR A 136 4.93 5.12 -7.23
CA TYR A 136 4.25 4.65 -8.43
C TYR A 136 5.22 4.41 -9.58
N GLU A 137 4.86 3.47 -10.46
CA GLU A 137 5.63 3.08 -11.64
C GLU A 137 4.68 2.89 -12.83
N ASN A 138 5.20 3.11 -14.04
CA ASN A 138 4.53 2.88 -15.31
C ASN A 138 3.24 3.71 -15.53
N LEU A 139 3.20 4.94 -15.02
CA LEU A 139 2.12 5.88 -15.31
C LEU A 139 2.31 6.56 -16.66
N ILE A 140 1.21 6.95 -17.29
CA ILE A 140 1.23 7.74 -18.53
C ILE A 140 1.34 9.23 -18.16
N ILE A 141 2.37 9.88 -18.67
CA ILE A 141 2.62 11.32 -18.44
C ILE A 141 1.43 12.16 -18.93
N GLY A 142 1.03 13.15 -18.14
CA GLY A 142 -0.09 14.05 -18.45
C GLY A 142 -1.46 13.50 -18.05
N LYS A 143 -1.58 12.23 -17.64
CA LYS A 143 -2.83 11.67 -17.12
C LYS A 143 -2.99 11.95 -15.63
N SER A 144 -4.25 12.11 -15.21
CA SER A 144 -4.63 12.30 -13.81
C SER A 144 -4.87 10.95 -13.13
N TYR A 145 -4.37 10.82 -11.90
CA TYR A 145 -4.52 9.64 -11.06
C TYR A 145 -4.95 10.06 -9.65
N THR A 146 -5.70 9.20 -8.98
CA THR A 146 -6.08 9.37 -7.57
C THR A 146 -5.60 8.17 -6.77
N VAL A 147 -4.77 8.40 -5.76
CA VAL A 147 -4.44 7.39 -4.74
C VAL A 147 -5.43 7.53 -3.59
N LYS A 148 -6.03 6.42 -3.18
CA LYS A 148 -6.87 6.33 -1.97
C LYS A 148 -6.25 5.32 -1.02
N GLY A 149 -6.09 5.72 0.24
CA GLY A 149 -5.56 4.89 1.31
C GLY A 149 -6.56 4.70 2.44
N THR A 150 -6.51 3.54 3.09
CA THR A 150 -7.32 3.18 4.26
C THR A 150 -6.41 2.58 5.33
N LEU A 151 -6.50 3.04 6.59
CA LEU A 151 -5.77 2.43 7.69
C LEU A 151 -6.49 1.18 8.19
N MET A 152 -5.75 0.08 8.28
CA MET A 152 -6.20 -1.23 8.73
C MET A 152 -5.61 -1.56 10.11
N ASP A 153 -6.37 -2.22 10.95
CA ASP A 153 -5.89 -2.86 12.16
C ASP A 153 -5.25 -4.21 11.78
N LYS A 154 -3.94 -4.35 12.02
CA LYS A 154 -3.16 -5.52 11.59
C LYS A 154 -3.67 -6.83 12.19
N ASP A 155 -4.13 -6.81 13.44
CA ASP A 155 -4.57 -8.02 14.15
C ASP A 155 -5.91 -8.53 13.65
N THR A 156 -6.81 -7.61 13.28
CA THR A 156 -8.18 -7.96 12.87
C THR A 156 -8.37 -8.00 11.36
N GLY A 157 -7.46 -7.39 10.60
CA GLY A 157 -7.57 -7.24 9.15
C GLY A 157 -8.74 -6.34 8.72
N LYS A 158 -9.26 -5.49 9.62
CA LYS A 158 -10.40 -4.60 9.35
C LYS A 158 -9.96 -3.15 9.30
N ALA A 159 -10.71 -2.35 8.54
CA ALA A 159 -10.51 -0.90 8.54
C ALA A 159 -10.71 -0.32 9.94
N ILE A 160 -9.81 0.57 10.34
CA ILE A 160 -9.91 1.29 11.61
C ILE A 160 -10.96 2.38 11.46
N THR A 161 -11.87 2.44 12.42
CA THR A 161 -12.93 3.46 12.45
C THR A 161 -12.80 4.37 13.66
N GLN A 162 -12.98 5.66 13.44
CA GLN A 162 -13.13 6.65 14.50
C GLN A 162 -14.36 7.52 14.24
N ASN A 163 -15.16 7.76 15.26
CA ASN A 163 -16.45 8.47 15.16
C ASN A 163 -17.39 7.87 14.08
N GLY A 164 -17.37 6.55 13.92
CA GLY A 164 -18.21 5.80 12.96
C GLY A 164 -17.76 5.92 11.49
N LYS A 165 -16.56 6.45 11.22
CA LYS A 165 -15.99 6.56 9.88
C LYS A 165 -14.64 5.88 9.82
N GLU A 166 -14.33 5.26 8.68
CA GLU A 166 -13.00 4.72 8.40
C GLU A 166 -11.96 5.84 8.33
N ILE A 167 -10.74 5.55 8.80
CA ILE A 167 -9.61 6.48 8.67
C ILE A 167 -9.04 6.31 7.27
N THR A 168 -9.30 7.29 6.41
CA THR A 168 -8.91 7.28 5.00
C THR A 168 -8.15 8.55 4.64
N SER A 169 -7.37 8.47 3.57
CA SER A 169 -6.72 9.61 2.94
C SER A 169 -6.78 9.46 1.42
N GLU A 170 -6.85 10.56 0.69
CA GLU A 170 -6.78 10.52 -0.77
C GLU A 170 -5.99 11.69 -1.33
N MET A 171 -5.36 11.47 -2.49
CA MET A 171 -4.62 12.49 -3.22
C MET A 171 -4.79 12.29 -4.73
N THR A 172 -5.21 13.34 -5.42
CA THR A 172 -5.24 13.38 -6.88
C THR A 172 -4.04 14.17 -7.40
N PHE A 173 -3.38 13.64 -8.42
CA PHE A 173 -2.23 14.26 -9.05
C PHE A 173 -2.18 13.97 -10.55
N THR A 174 -1.49 14.83 -11.31
CA THR A 174 -1.17 14.58 -12.71
C THR A 174 0.25 14.03 -12.80
N ALA A 175 0.42 12.87 -13.46
CA ALA A 175 1.74 12.27 -13.63
C ALA A 175 2.63 13.16 -14.51
N THR A 176 3.74 13.66 -13.98
CA THR A 176 4.78 14.41 -14.70
C THR A 176 5.93 13.53 -15.14
N LYS A 177 5.99 12.31 -14.61
CA LYS A 177 6.95 11.25 -14.92
C LYS A 177 6.23 9.91 -14.90
N THR A 178 6.81 8.91 -15.56
CA THR A 178 6.29 7.54 -15.54
C THR A 178 6.42 6.88 -14.16
N SER A 179 7.38 7.34 -13.34
CA SER A 179 7.63 6.84 -11.98
C SER A 179 7.93 8.00 -11.04
N GLY A 180 7.50 7.89 -9.80
CA GLY A 180 7.67 8.92 -8.76
C GLY A 180 7.04 8.53 -7.45
N THR A 181 6.81 9.52 -6.58
CA THR A 181 6.18 9.33 -5.26
C THR A 181 5.12 10.40 -4.99
N VAL A 182 4.10 10.03 -4.22
CA VAL A 182 3.13 10.94 -3.60
C VAL A 182 2.94 10.52 -2.15
N ASN A 183 2.52 11.45 -1.27
CA ASN A 183 2.29 11.13 0.13
C ASN A 183 0.79 11.19 0.45
N LEU A 184 0.30 10.17 1.13
CA LEU A 184 -0.98 10.20 1.83
C LEU A 184 -0.76 10.57 3.29
N LEU A 185 -1.61 11.46 3.81
CA LEU A 185 -1.57 11.89 5.20
C LEU A 185 -2.86 11.47 5.89
N PHE A 186 -2.75 10.61 6.90
CA PHE A 186 -3.87 10.23 7.75
C PHE A 186 -3.74 10.97 9.08
N ASN A 187 -4.81 11.64 9.49
CA ASN A 187 -4.91 12.28 10.79
C ASN A 187 -5.93 11.52 11.62
N TYR A 188 -5.56 11.14 12.84
CA TYR A 188 -6.39 10.29 13.70
C TYR A 188 -6.00 10.43 15.17
N ASP A 189 -6.88 10.00 16.07
CA ASP A 189 -6.56 9.88 17.50
C ASP A 189 -5.83 8.57 17.75
N SER A 190 -4.50 8.60 17.83
CA SER A 190 -3.67 7.42 18.05
C SER A 190 -3.68 6.91 19.50
N ASN A 191 -4.15 7.71 20.49
CA ASN A 191 -4.33 7.22 21.86
C ASN A 191 -5.32 6.04 21.91
N ALA A 192 -6.35 6.06 21.06
CA ALA A 192 -7.32 4.96 20.99
C ALA A 192 -6.74 3.67 20.38
N LEU A 193 -5.53 3.72 19.85
CA LEU A 193 -4.85 2.61 19.20
C LEU A 193 -3.58 2.14 19.92
N GLU A 194 -3.37 2.57 21.16
CA GLU A 194 -2.27 2.09 21.99
C GLU A 194 -2.24 0.56 22.09
N GLY A 195 -1.08 -0.04 21.88
CA GLY A 195 -0.86 -1.49 21.83
C GLY A 195 -1.19 -2.13 20.48
N LYS A 196 -1.62 -1.35 19.48
CA LYS A 196 -2.00 -1.85 18.15
C LYS A 196 -1.01 -1.49 17.07
N THR A 197 -0.99 -2.31 16.02
CA THR A 197 -0.28 -2.04 14.79
C THR A 197 -1.26 -1.67 13.69
N THR A 198 -1.00 -0.56 13.01
CA THR A 198 -1.78 -0.08 11.87
C THR A 198 -1.03 -0.36 10.58
N VAL A 199 -1.75 -0.73 9.52
CA VAL A 199 -1.21 -0.96 8.17
C VAL A 199 -2.01 -0.11 7.19
N ALA A 200 -1.35 0.55 6.26
CA ALA A 200 -2.05 1.26 5.20
C ALA A 200 -2.31 0.34 4.00
N PHE A 201 -3.50 0.42 3.41
CA PHE A 201 -3.87 -0.23 2.16
C PHE A 201 -4.17 0.83 1.11
N GLU A 202 -3.61 0.72 -0.07
CA GLU A 202 -3.75 1.72 -1.13
C GLU A 202 -4.31 1.15 -2.42
N LYS A 203 -5.07 2.01 -3.09
CA LYS A 203 -5.54 1.82 -4.46
C LYS A 203 -5.24 3.04 -5.31
N LEU A 204 -4.77 2.79 -6.51
CA LEU A 204 -4.57 3.83 -7.53
C LEU A 204 -5.72 3.77 -8.54
N PHE A 205 -6.33 4.92 -8.79
CA PHE A 205 -7.43 5.06 -9.73
C PHE A 205 -7.03 5.95 -10.90
N HIS A 206 -7.56 5.62 -12.07
CA HIS A 206 -7.57 6.47 -13.25
C HIS A 206 -8.98 6.47 -13.83
N ASN A 207 -9.60 7.66 -13.96
CA ASN A 207 -11.00 7.81 -14.38
C ASN A 207 -11.97 6.93 -13.53
N ASP A 208 -11.80 6.94 -12.22
CA ASP A 208 -12.55 6.15 -11.23
C ASP A 208 -12.41 4.61 -11.39
N ILE A 209 -11.52 4.14 -12.26
CA ILE A 209 -11.21 2.74 -12.44
C ILE A 209 -9.96 2.40 -11.65
N ASP A 210 -10.02 1.32 -10.86
CA ASP A 210 -8.89 0.77 -10.09
C ASP A 210 -7.84 0.18 -11.05
N VAL A 211 -6.65 0.77 -11.05
CA VAL A 211 -5.56 0.41 -11.98
C VAL A 211 -4.32 -0.17 -11.30
N ALA A 212 -4.17 0.00 -9.98
CA ALA A 212 -3.15 -0.68 -9.18
C ALA A 212 -3.54 -0.70 -7.70
N ARG A 213 -3.05 -1.72 -6.96
CA ARG A 213 -3.30 -1.91 -5.53
C ARG A 213 -2.04 -2.31 -4.81
N HIS A 214 -1.96 -1.91 -3.53
CA HIS A 214 -1.05 -2.47 -2.55
C HIS A 214 -1.83 -2.73 -1.27
N GLU A 215 -2.24 -3.96 -1.04
CA GLU A 215 -3.15 -4.39 0.04
C GLU A 215 -2.58 -5.66 0.70
N ASP A 216 -1.40 -5.53 1.36
CA ASP A 216 -0.77 -6.63 2.09
C ASP A 216 -0.74 -6.31 3.59
N ILE A 217 -1.61 -6.98 4.37
CA ILE A 217 -1.71 -6.80 5.83
C ILE A 217 -0.43 -7.22 6.56
N SER A 218 0.43 -8.03 5.93
CA SER A 218 1.68 -8.52 6.51
C SER A 218 2.89 -7.64 6.21
N ASP A 219 2.75 -6.63 5.33
CA ASP A 219 3.87 -5.77 4.94
C ASP A 219 4.31 -4.85 6.09
N GLU A 220 5.49 -5.13 6.64
CA GLU A 220 6.10 -4.32 7.71
C GLU A 220 6.49 -2.91 7.23
N ASN A 221 6.78 -2.72 5.94
CA ASN A 221 7.05 -1.38 5.40
C ASN A 221 5.82 -0.47 5.42
N GLN A 222 4.62 -1.05 5.44
CA GLN A 222 3.35 -0.34 5.55
C GLN A 222 2.82 -0.27 6.99
N SER A 223 3.56 -0.85 7.96
CA SER A 223 3.11 -0.98 9.34
C SER A 223 3.65 0.13 10.22
N VAL A 224 2.81 0.68 11.11
CA VAL A 224 3.22 1.57 12.22
C VAL A 224 2.72 0.96 13.52
N HIS A 225 3.66 0.72 14.43
CA HIS A 225 3.42 0.11 15.74
C HIS A 225 3.21 1.21 16.78
N ILE A 226 2.06 1.26 17.42
CA ILE A 226 1.75 2.24 18.48
C ILE A 226 1.99 1.54 19.81
N PRO A 227 3.08 1.88 20.54
CA PRO A 227 3.39 1.25 21.82
C PRO A 227 2.34 1.56 22.89
N LYS A 228 2.27 0.66 23.88
CA LYS A 228 1.50 0.88 25.09
C LYS A 228 2.34 0.52 26.30
N ILE A 229 2.24 1.33 27.34
CA ILE A 229 2.84 1.03 28.64
C ILE A 229 1.81 1.15 29.75
N HIS A 230 1.94 0.33 30.79
CA HIS A 230 1.27 0.50 32.06
C HIS A 230 2.23 0.08 33.19
N THR A 231 2.00 0.61 34.38
CA THR A 231 2.94 0.39 35.47
C THR A 231 2.24 -0.11 36.75
N THR A 232 3.04 -0.78 37.60
CA THR A 232 2.61 -1.20 38.94
C THR A 232 3.69 -0.82 39.94
N ALA A 233 3.42 0.18 40.75
CA ALA A 233 4.32 0.64 41.80
C ALA A 233 4.03 -0.07 43.13
N THR A 234 5.08 -0.40 43.88
CA THR A 234 5.04 -0.94 45.26
C THR A 234 6.12 -0.30 46.12
N ASP A 235 5.91 -0.25 47.43
CA ASP A 235 7.00 0.02 48.38
C ASP A 235 7.94 -1.20 48.41
N ALA A 236 9.25 -0.98 48.27
CA ALA A 236 10.23 -2.07 48.18
C ALA A 236 10.40 -2.84 49.49
N SER A 237 10.04 -2.24 50.65
CA SER A 237 10.17 -2.85 51.98
C SER A 237 8.98 -3.77 52.27
N THR A 238 7.77 -3.36 51.94
CA THR A 238 6.53 -4.13 52.19
C THR A 238 6.17 -5.03 51.00
N ASN A 239 6.68 -4.65 49.82
CA ASN A 239 6.33 -5.29 48.53
C ASN A 239 4.84 -5.22 48.17
N ASP A 240 4.13 -4.23 48.70
CA ASP A 240 2.74 -3.91 48.46
C ASP A 240 2.48 -2.42 48.25
N LYS A 241 1.22 -1.95 48.45
CA LYS A 241 0.80 -0.54 48.31
C LYS A 241 0.92 0.26 49.60
N GLU A 242 1.28 -0.37 50.71
CA GLU A 242 1.45 0.29 52.01
C GLU A 242 2.91 0.70 52.21
N GLY A 243 3.16 2.01 52.16
CA GLY A 243 4.49 2.56 52.26
C GLY A 243 4.95 2.63 53.73
N VAL A 244 6.27 2.44 53.96
CA VAL A 244 6.91 2.61 55.23
C VAL A 244 7.29 4.05 55.47
N ILE A 245 6.93 4.63 56.64
CA ILE A 245 7.33 5.99 57.00
C ILE A 245 8.83 5.96 57.41
N GLY A 246 9.64 6.72 56.72
CA GLY A 246 11.09 6.83 57.01
C GLY A 246 11.73 8.03 56.32
N SER A 247 13.01 8.27 56.62
CA SER A 247 13.81 9.31 55.96
C SER A 247 14.16 9.01 54.52
N THR A 248 14.11 7.73 54.14
CA THR A 248 14.33 7.25 52.79
C THR A 248 13.31 6.15 52.49
N VAL A 249 12.62 6.28 51.38
CA VAL A 249 11.64 5.29 50.91
C VAL A 249 12.04 4.86 49.48
N THR A 250 12.02 3.58 49.22
CA THR A 250 12.28 3.06 47.90
C THR A 250 10.97 2.56 47.27
N ILE A 251 10.59 3.15 46.14
CA ILE A 251 9.46 2.73 45.35
C ILE A 251 9.98 1.88 44.20
N LYS A 252 9.44 0.69 44.07
CA LYS A 252 9.67 -0.19 42.92
C LYS A 252 8.51 -0.03 41.97
N ASP A 253 8.79 0.42 40.73
CA ASP A 253 7.79 0.52 39.66
C ASP A 253 8.11 -0.49 38.57
N VAL A 254 7.18 -1.39 38.30
CA VAL A 254 7.29 -2.40 37.24
C VAL A 254 6.56 -1.86 36.02
N VAL A 255 7.30 -1.61 34.95
CA VAL A 255 6.76 -1.15 33.67
C VAL A 255 6.44 -2.34 32.78
N HIS A 256 5.18 -2.48 32.43
CA HIS A 256 4.70 -3.43 31.40
C HIS A 256 4.57 -2.69 30.08
N TYR A 257 4.99 -3.31 29.01
CA TYR A 257 4.92 -2.73 27.66
C TYR A 257 4.33 -3.71 26.66
N GLU A 258 3.69 -3.18 25.66
CA GLU A 258 3.07 -3.90 24.55
C GLU A 258 3.47 -3.24 23.23
N ASN A 259 3.57 -4.03 22.17
CA ASN A 259 3.77 -3.57 20.79
C ASN A 259 5.05 -2.75 20.55
N LEU A 260 6.14 -3.08 21.25
CA LEU A 260 7.47 -2.54 20.94
C LEU A 260 8.10 -3.30 19.78
N ILE A 261 8.85 -2.62 18.93
CA ILE A 261 9.58 -3.24 17.81
C ILE A 261 10.87 -3.88 18.37
N PRO A 262 11.09 -5.20 18.17
CA PRO A 262 12.32 -5.86 18.58
C PRO A 262 13.58 -5.21 18.00
N GLY A 263 14.61 -5.07 18.83
CA GLY A 263 15.90 -4.48 18.43
C GLY A 263 15.95 -2.95 18.36
N LYS A 264 14.85 -2.26 18.65
CA LYS A 264 14.85 -0.80 18.84
C LYS A 264 15.12 -0.44 20.28
N GLU A 265 15.78 0.71 20.50
CA GLU A 265 16.01 1.28 21.83
C GLU A 265 14.83 2.16 22.25
N TYR A 266 14.46 2.04 23.52
CA TYR A 266 13.42 2.84 24.14
C TYR A 266 13.91 3.36 25.50
N THR A 267 13.51 4.59 25.87
CA THR A 267 13.81 5.16 27.19
C THR A 267 12.53 5.25 28.00
N VAL A 268 12.54 4.69 29.21
CA VAL A 268 11.45 4.86 30.17
C VAL A 268 11.85 5.92 31.18
N LYS A 269 10.99 6.94 31.36
CA LYS A 269 11.14 7.98 32.37
C LYS A 269 9.98 7.92 33.36
N GLY A 270 10.27 7.73 34.63
CA GLY A 270 9.29 7.73 35.71
C GLY A 270 9.42 8.97 36.59
N SER A 271 8.28 9.45 37.09
CA SER A 271 8.25 10.53 38.13
C SER A 271 7.24 10.15 39.18
N ALA A 272 7.63 10.10 40.44
CA ALA A 272 6.69 9.96 41.52
C ALA A 272 5.99 11.30 41.78
N MET A 273 4.66 11.29 41.78
CA MET A 273 3.85 12.48 42.02
C MET A 273 3.06 12.33 43.30
N VAL A 274 2.99 13.38 44.09
CA VAL A 274 2.11 13.41 45.28
C VAL A 274 0.67 13.70 44.81
N ASN A 275 -0.29 12.91 45.33
CA ASN A 275 -1.70 13.19 45.08
C ASN A 275 -2.03 14.63 45.54
N PRO A 276 -2.66 15.48 44.71
CA PRO A 276 -2.96 16.90 45.06
C PRO A 276 -3.76 17.12 46.32
N GLY A 277 -4.40 16.08 46.91
CA GLY A 277 -5.10 16.13 48.18
C GLY A 277 -4.21 15.89 49.42
N ALA A 278 -2.94 15.57 49.27
CA ALA A 278 -2.02 15.32 50.39
C ALA A 278 -1.18 16.56 50.74
N SER A 279 -0.91 16.78 52.02
CA SER A 279 -0.26 18.00 52.56
C SER A 279 1.27 18.09 52.33
N TYR A 280 1.89 17.17 51.62
CA TYR A 280 3.34 17.11 51.44
C TYR A 280 3.70 17.02 49.94
N GLN A 281 4.67 17.85 49.52
CA GLN A 281 5.22 17.81 48.14
C GLN A 281 6.63 17.21 48.16
N TYR A 282 6.79 15.99 47.68
CA TYR A 282 8.09 15.43 47.34
C TYR A 282 7.99 14.88 45.91
N GLY A 283 8.93 15.24 45.03
CA GLY A 283 9.03 14.73 43.67
C GLY A 283 10.29 13.87 43.54
N PHE A 284 10.12 12.65 43.00
CA PHE A 284 11.24 11.79 42.64
C PHE A 284 11.27 11.67 41.12
N ARG A 285 12.47 11.57 40.54
CA ARG A 285 12.66 11.30 39.14
C ARG A 285 13.60 10.08 39.00
N ALA A 286 13.15 9.06 38.30
CA ALA A 286 13.99 7.96 37.89
C ALA A 286 14.05 7.91 36.34
N GLU A 287 15.24 7.69 35.82
CA GLU A 287 15.49 7.61 34.39
C GLU A 287 16.23 6.29 34.10
N TYR A 288 15.80 5.54 33.11
CA TYR A 288 16.45 4.32 32.71
C TYR A 288 16.61 4.31 31.19
N ASP A 289 17.86 4.20 30.71
CA ASP A 289 18.22 4.14 29.30
C ASP A 289 18.44 2.68 28.87
N GLY A 290 18.01 2.31 27.67
CA GLY A 290 18.33 1.05 27.02
C GLY A 290 17.43 -0.12 27.36
N LEU A 291 16.14 -0.08 27.00
CA LEU A 291 15.23 -1.22 27.10
C LEU A 291 15.43 -2.21 25.94
N THR A 292 15.55 -3.51 26.28
CA THR A 292 15.53 -4.60 25.32
C THR A 292 14.19 -5.32 25.39
N VAL A 293 13.53 -5.53 24.29
CA VAL A 293 12.25 -6.26 24.22
C VAL A 293 12.41 -7.68 24.77
N GLY A 294 11.46 -8.11 25.63
CA GLY A 294 11.46 -9.42 26.29
C GLY A 294 12.19 -9.46 27.64
N LYS A 295 12.72 -8.34 28.15
CA LYS A 295 13.31 -8.26 29.51
C LYS A 295 12.42 -7.45 30.45
N THR A 296 12.39 -7.84 31.71
CA THR A 296 11.76 -7.10 32.82
C THR A 296 12.78 -6.15 33.43
N TYR A 297 12.43 -4.89 33.56
CA TYR A 297 13.27 -3.85 34.16
C TYR A 297 12.65 -3.35 35.46
N GLN A 298 13.50 -3.13 36.46
CA GLN A 298 13.12 -2.52 37.73
C GLN A 298 13.75 -1.13 37.81
N VAL A 299 12.91 -0.13 37.97
CA VAL A 299 13.37 1.24 38.16
C VAL A 299 13.31 1.55 39.65
N THR A 300 14.44 1.78 40.29
CA THR A 300 14.54 2.23 41.68
C THR A 300 14.89 3.72 41.71
N GLY A 301 14.00 4.52 42.26
CA GLY A 301 14.28 5.94 42.55
C GLY A 301 14.57 6.14 44.03
N THR A 302 15.55 6.96 44.39
CA THR A 302 15.83 7.41 45.74
C THR A 302 15.42 8.87 45.91
#